data_6d1ce946763ca3f8d16f616aa4ee5d45
#
_entry.id   6d1ce946763ca3f8d16f616aa4ee5d45
#
_cell.length_a   1.000
_cell.length_b   1.000
_cell.length_c   1.000
_cell.angle_alpha   90.00
_cell.angle_beta   90.00
_cell.angle_gamma   90.00
#
_symmetry.space_group_name_H-M   'P 1'
#
loop_
_entity.id
_entity.type
_entity.pdbx_description
1 polymer ?
#
loop_
_entity_poly.entity_id
_entity_poly.type
_entity_poly.pdbx_seq_one_letter_code
_entity_poly.pdbx_strand_id
1 'polypeptide(L)'
;AGKLYDIEMQVCNEHNVAKRMRYYQAALDMSILDKGLSYNQLDDSIIVFVCLFDAIGENLPLYTFENICREDAQIALQDGAEKIILNAAGFKQANDDTLRGFLEYLKTERITTEFTRRLENMVQAVRSNEQARQEYQWVSGHIMDARDSGFAQGKSFGLAEGSRQKALETARLMKAEPLASDLIAKVTGLSKEEIEKL
;
A
#
# COMPACT_ATOMS: atom_id res chain seq x y z
N ALA A 1 -23.05 21.73 -1.32
CA ALA A 1 -22.27 20.52 -1.29
C ALA A 1 -21.10 20.72 -0.33
N GLY A 2 -20.85 19.77 0.56
CA GLY A 2 -19.68 19.74 1.42
C GLY A 2 -18.46 19.20 0.67
N LYS A 3 -17.31 19.19 1.36
CA LYS A 3 -16.11 18.45 0.92
C LYS A 3 -15.72 17.50 2.03
N LEU A 4 -15.52 16.24 1.68
CA LEU A 4 -15.09 15.19 2.60
C LEU A 4 -13.67 14.77 2.27
N TYR A 5 -12.88 14.59 3.31
CA TYR A 5 -11.48 14.20 3.20
C TYR A 5 -11.25 12.90 3.93
N ASP A 6 -10.59 11.97 3.24
CA ASP A 6 -9.98 10.79 3.87
C ASP A 6 -8.47 10.91 3.75
N ILE A 7 -7.77 10.95 4.89
CA ILE A 7 -6.33 11.21 4.95
C ILE A 7 -5.62 9.99 5.52
N GLU A 8 -4.79 9.38 4.68
CA GLU A 8 -4.04 8.16 4.98
C GLU A 8 -2.53 8.41 4.96
N MET A 9 -1.80 7.82 5.91
CA MET A 9 -0.34 7.86 5.91
C MET A 9 0.26 6.50 5.53
N GLN A 10 1.24 6.52 4.61
CA GLN A 10 1.91 5.31 4.13
C GLN A 10 3.42 5.41 4.35
N VAL A 11 3.95 4.54 5.20
CA VAL A 11 5.38 4.49 5.52
C VAL A 11 6.14 3.60 4.55
N CYS A 12 5.55 2.46 4.15
CA CYS A 12 6.14 1.46 3.26
C CYS A 12 5.39 1.41 1.92
N ASN A 13 6.15 1.20 0.84
CA ASN A 13 5.57 1.03 -0.50
C ASN A 13 5.15 -0.42 -0.74
N GLU A 14 3.86 -0.69 -0.67
CA GLU A 14 3.26 -1.99 -1.00
C GLU A 14 2.79 -2.07 -2.46
N HIS A 15 3.14 -1.08 -3.30
CA HIS A 15 2.81 -1.00 -4.72
C HIS A 15 1.29 -1.07 -5.02
N ASN A 16 0.46 -0.64 -4.10
CA ASN A 16 -1.00 -0.72 -4.20
C ASN A 16 -1.75 0.59 -3.92
N VAL A 17 -1.03 1.71 -3.73
CA VAL A 17 -1.59 3.03 -3.36
C VAL A 17 -2.77 3.42 -4.26
N ALA A 18 -2.63 3.35 -5.58
CA ALA A 18 -3.70 3.73 -6.51
C ALA A 18 -4.97 2.87 -6.36
N LYS A 19 -4.82 1.56 -6.08
CA LYS A 19 -5.96 0.67 -5.85
C LYS A 19 -6.62 0.95 -4.49
N ARG A 20 -5.83 1.26 -3.46
CA ARG A 20 -6.33 1.63 -2.14
C ARG A 20 -7.11 2.95 -2.21
N MET A 21 -6.57 3.97 -2.88
CA MET A 21 -7.28 5.23 -3.09
C MET A 21 -8.64 5.04 -3.76
N ARG A 22 -8.71 4.17 -4.78
CA ARG A 22 -9.99 3.83 -5.43
C ARG A 22 -10.96 3.14 -4.47
N TYR A 23 -10.45 2.23 -3.63
CA TYR A 23 -11.27 1.50 -2.65
C TYR A 23 -11.81 2.44 -1.58
N TYR A 24 -10.97 3.32 -1.02
CA TYR A 24 -11.37 4.28 -0.02
C TYR A 24 -12.36 5.33 -0.57
N GLN A 25 -12.15 5.77 -1.82
CA GLN A 25 -13.11 6.63 -2.51
C GLN A 25 -14.51 6.00 -2.53
N ALA A 26 -14.61 4.76 -2.97
CA ALA A 26 -15.90 4.05 -3.03
C ALA A 26 -16.50 3.84 -1.63
N ALA A 27 -15.68 3.52 -0.62
CA ALA A 27 -16.13 3.33 0.75
C ALA A 27 -16.66 4.64 1.35
N LEU A 28 -15.97 5.76 1.10
CA LEU A 28 -16.38 7.09 1.54
C LEU A 28 -17.73 7.48 0.90
N ASP A 29 -17.83 7.34 -0.43
CA ASP A 29 -19.07 7.66 -1.16
C ASP A 29 -20.25 6.82 -0.67
N MET A 30 -20.06 5.53 -0.41
CA MET A 30 -21.09 4.64 0.14
C MET A 30 -21.47 4.99 1.59
N SER A 31 -20.59 5.60 2.37
CA SER A 31 -20.85 5.98 3.76
C SER A 31 -21.67 7.26 3.88
N ILE A 32 -21.69 8.08 2.82
CA ILE A 32 -22.33 9.40 2.82
C ILE A 32 -23.75 9.33 2.27
N LEU A 33 -23.97 8.53 1.23
CA LEU A 33 -25.24 8.48 0.52
C LEU A 33 -26.11 7.36 1.06
N ASP A 34 -27.14 7.74 1.84
CA ASP A 34 -28.12 6.78 2.34
C ASP A 34 -28.96 6.19 1.20
N LYS A 35 -29.43 4.96 1.41
CA LYS A 35 -30.27 4.26 0.45
C LYS A 35 -31.54 5.06 0.12
N GLY A 36 -31.71 5.35 -1.17
CA GLY A 36 -32.90 6.03 -1.68
C GLY A 36 -32.74 7.54 -1.81
N LEU A 37 -31.57 8.11 -1.45
CA LEU A 37 -31.27 9.50 -1.70
C LEU A 37 -30.83 9.72 -3.17
N SER A 38 -30.95 10.97 -3.63
CA SER A 38 -30.50 11.38 -4.96
C SER A 38 -28.97 11.45 -5.02
N TYR A 39 -28.36 10.98 -6.11
CA TYR A 39 -26.94 11.15 -6.39
C TYR A 39 -26.48 12.62 -6.39
N ASN A 40 -27.39 13.59 -6.63
CA ASN A 40 -27.09 15.03 -6.51
C ASN A 40 -26.79 15.47 -5.07
N GLN A 41 -26.99 14.63 -4.08
CA GLN A 41 -26.66 14.89 -2.67
C GLN A 41 -25.29 14.32 -2.28
N LEU A 42 -24.59 13.64 -3.22
CA LEU A 42 -23.23 13.19 -2.99
C LEU A 42 -22.31 14.40 -2.89
N ASP A 43 -21.60 14.50 -1.78
CA ASP A 43 -20.58 15.54 -1.57
C ASP A 43 -19.31 15.24 -2.34
N ASP A 44 -18.49 16.26 -2.60
CA ASP A 44 -17.16 16.08 -3.15
C ASP A 44 -16.31 15.25 -2.18
N SER A 45 -15.58 14.27 -2.68
CA SER A 45 -14.76 13.37 -1.88
C SER A 45 -13.30 13.40 -2.32
N ILE A 46 -12.40 13.67 -1.37
CA ILE A 46 -10.97 13.87 -1.60
C ILE A 46 -10.18 12.85 -0.78
N ILE A 47 -9.48 11.96 -1.48
CA ILE A 47 -8.62 10.96 -0.85
C ILE A 47 -7.18 11.44 -0.87
N VAL A 48 -6.59 11.65 0.31
CA VAL A 48 -5.23 12.14 0.47
C VAL A 48 -4.32 11.04 1.02
N PHE A 49 -3.30 10.67 0.29
CA PHE A 49 -2.25 9.76 0.76
C PHE A 49 -0.96 10.51 1.02
N VAL A 50 -0.48 10.49 2.25
CA VAL A 50 0.82 11.03 2.65
C VAL A 50 1.83 9.89 2.65
N CYS A 51 2.73 9.86 1.65
CA CYS A 51 3.68 8.78 1.43
C CYS A 51 5.11 9.21 1.80
N LEU A 52 5.83 8.39 2.60
CA LEU A 52 7.26 8.60 2.87
C LEU A 52 8.16 8.14 1.69
N PHE A 53 7.56 7.68 0.62
CA PHE A 53 8.20 7.19 -0.61
C PHE A 53 7.46 7.76 -1.82
N ASP A 54 8.09 7.72 -2.99
CA ASP A 54 7.42 8.09 -4.24
C ASP A 54 6.57 6.92 -4.76
N ALA A 55 5.26 7.06 -4.64
CA ALA A 55 4.29 6.03 -5.06
C ALA A 55 4.08 5.98 -6.57
N ILE A 56 4.43 7.07 -7.30
CA ILE A 56 4.24 7.23 -8.75
C ILE A 56 5.55 7.03 -9.50
N GLY A 57 6.67 7.55 -8.97
CA GLY A 57 8.00 7.40 -9.57
C GLY A 57 8.49 8.60 -10.36
N GLU A 58 7.72 9.71 -10.39
CA GLU A 58 8.08 10.94 -11.14
C GLU A 58 8.74 12.00 -10.25
N ASN A 59 8.98 11.67 -8.97
CA ASN A 59 9.66 12.49 -7.99
C ASN A 59 9.04 13.89 -7.74
N LEU A 60 7.73 14.08 -8.05
CA LEU A 60 7.02 15.28 -7.70
C LEU A 60 6.64 15.27 -6.20
N PRO A 61 6.62 16.43 -5.51
CA PRO A 61 6.23 16.52 -4.11
C PRO A 61 4.72 16.34 -3.89
N LEU A 62 3.95 16.60 -4.93
CA LEU A 62 2.49 16.56 -4.94
C LEU A 62 2.01 16.00 -6.27
N TYR A 63 1.08 15.05 -6.21
CA TYR A 63 0.33 14.57 -7.36
C TYR A 63 -1.16 14.76 -7.08
N THR A 64 -1.86 15.39 -8.00
CA THR A 64 -3.32 15.53 -7.97
C THR A 64 -3.91 14.81 -9.17
N PHE A 65 -4.90 13.96 -8.93
CA PHE A 65 -5.58 13.20 -9.97
C PHE A 65 -7.07 13.48 -9.91
N GLU A 66 -7.63 13.75 -11.07
CA GLU A 66 -9.05 13.86 -11.34
C GLU A 66 -9.42 13.01 -12.56
N ASN A 67 -10.70 12.77 -12.76
CA ASN A 67 -11.19 12.06 -13.93
C ASN A 67 -11.26 13.01 -15.14
N ILE A 68 -10.47 12.72 -16.17
CA ILE A 68 -10.40 13.51 -17.42
C ILE A 68 -10.85 12.66 -18.61
N CYS A 69 -11.35 13.34 -19.65
CA CYS A 69 -11.65 12.71 -20.93
C CYS A 69 -10.36 12.26 -21.62
N ARG A 70 -10.32 11.00 -22.06
CA ARG A 70 -9.14 10.44 -22.73
C ARG A 70 -8.92 11.03 -24.13
N GLU A 71 -9.99 11.39 -24.78
CA GLU A 71 -10.01 11.96 -26.13
C GLU A 71 -9.56 13.42 -26.14
N ASP A 72 -9.78 14.14 -25.03
CA ASP A 72 -9.32 15.50 -24.80
C ASP A 72 -9.04 15.73 -23.30
N ALA A 73 -7.78 15.79 -22.93
CA ALA A 73 -7.33 15.93 -21.54
C ALA A 73 -7.69 17.29 -20.88
N GLN A 74 -8.22 18.25 -21.64
CA GLN A 74 -8.71 19.52 -21.09
C GLN A 74 -10.15 19.41 -20.53
N ILE A 75 -10.84 18.31 -20.83
CA ILE A 75 -12.21 18.06 -20.37
C ILE A 75 -12.16 17.21 -19.10
N ALA A 76 -12.42 17.83 -17.95
CA ALA A 76 -12.61 17.12 -16.68
C ALA A 76 -14.05 16.61 -16.56
N LEU A 77 -14.26 15.44 -15.95
CA LEU A 77 -15.58 14.85 -15.70
C LEU A 77 -16.38 15.66 -14.68
N GLN A 78 -15.69 16.36 -13.76
CA GLN A 78 -16.29 17.19 -12.70
C GLN A 78 -17.23 16.40 -11.78
N ASP A 79 -16.85 15.18 -11.45
CA ASP A 79 -17.61 14.26 -10.58
C ASP A 79 -17.38 14.49 -9.09
N GLY A 80 -16.55 15.49 -8.71
CA GLY A 80 -16.22 15.81 -7.32
C GLY A 80 -15.27 14.81 -6.65
N ALA A 81 -14.74 13.83 -7.39
CA ALA A 81 -13.79 12.84 -6.88
C ALA A 81 -12.35 13.26 -7.19
N GLU A 82 -11.57 13.52 -6.14
CA GLU A 82 -10.16 13.92 -6.27
C GLU A 82 -9.25 13.00 -5.47
N LYS A 83 -8.05 12.73 -6.00
CA LYS A 83 -7.02 11.95 -5.31
C LYS A 83 -5.73 12.74 -5.24
N ILE A 84 -5.19 12.87 -4.03
CA ILE A 84 -3.97 13.63 -3.76
C ILE A 84 -2.93 12.70 -3.16
N ILE A 85 -1.73 12.69 -3.73
CA ILE A 85 -0.57 12.01 -3.13
C ILE A 85 0.46 13.08 -2.76
N LEU A 86 0.77 13.17 -1.46
CA LEU A 86 1.88 13.94 -0.92
C LEU A 86 3.10 13.03 -0.80
N ASN A 87 4.15 13.36 -1.56
CA ASN A 87 5.39 12.57 -1.63
C ASN A 87 6.50 13.20 -0.79
N ALA A 88 6.75 12.66 0.40
CA ALA A 88 7.80 13.19 1.26
C ALA A 88 9.22 12.99 0.67
N ALA A 89 9.44 12.00 -0.21
CA ALA A 89 10.73 11.83 -0.88
C ALA A 89 11.04 12.97 -1.86
N GLY A 90 10.01 13.60 -2.43
CA GLY A 90 10.12 14.72 -3.38
C GLY A 90 10.21 16.11 -2.76
N PHE A 91 10.36 16.25 -1.44
CA PHE A 91 10.25 17.51 -0.71
C PHE A 91 11.10 18.66 -1.28
N LYS A 92 12.30 18.35 -1.80
CA LYS A 92 13.24 19.35 -2.36
C LYS A 92 12.71 20.06 -3.61
N GLN A 93 11.73 19.47 -4.27
CA GLN A 93 11.12 20.01 -5.50
C GLN A 93 9.85 20.83 -5.21
N ALA A 94 9.41 20.91 -3.95
CA ALA A 94 8.26 21.71 -3.58
C ALA A 94 8.57 23.20 -3.69
N ASN A 95 7.76 23.92 -4.46
CA ASN A 95 7.88 25.38 -4.61
C ASN A 95 7.28 26.14 -3.42
N ASP A 96 6.25 25.59 -2.79
CA ASP A 96 5.63 26.17 -1.59
C ASP A 96 6.44 25.79 -0.34
N ASP A 97 6.80 26.80 0.46
CA ASP A 97 7.64 26.62 1.64
C ASP A 97 6.96 25.83 2.74
N THR A 98 5.64 25.95 2.87
CA THR A 98 4.85 25.20 3.87
C THR A 98 4.79 23.74 3.49
N LEU A 99 4.48 23.44 2.23
CA LEU A 99 4.48 22.07 1.71
C LEU A 99 5.88 21.46 1.81
N ARG A 100 6.91 22.18 1.38
CA ARG A 100 8.31 21.70 1.49
C ARG A 100 8.68 21.39 2.93
N GLY A 101 8.41 22.29 3.85
CA GLY A 101 8.71 22.11 5.26
C GLY A 101 7.96 20.93 5.88
N PHE A 102 6.68 20.74 5.51
CA PHE A 102 5.90 19.59 5.96
C PHE A 102 6.46 18.27 5.47
N LEU A 103 6.74 18.16 4.17
CA LEU A 103 7.29 16.94 3.58
C LEU A 103 8.72 16.64 4.08
N GLU A 104 9.55 17.68 4.28
CA GLU A 104 10.87 17.57 4.90
C GLU A 104 10.76 17.06 6.34
N TYR A 105 9.83 17.60 7.13
CA TYR A 105 9.58 17.17 8.51
C TYR A 105 9.20 15.69 8.56
N LEU A 106 8.31 15.24 7.71
CA LEU A 106 7.91 13.82 7.62
C LEU A 106 9.08 12.90 7.26
N LYS A 107 10.02 13.37 6.43
CA LYS A 107 11.15 12.57 5.96
C LYS A 107 12.35 12.57 6.90
N THR A 108 12.58 13.69 7.60
CA THR A 108 13.82 13.97 8.33
C THR A 108 13.63 14.41 9.78
N GLU A 109 12.40 14.62 10.21
CA GLU A 109 12.01 15.18 11.52
C GLU A 109 12.52 16.62 11.76
N ARG A 110 13.00 17.32 10.72
CA ARG A 110 13.48 18.69 10.84
C ARG A 110 12.33 19.67 10.84
N ILE A 111 12.32 20.59 11.83
CA ILE A 111 11.36 21.65 11.97
C ILE A 111 11.91 22.87 11.26
N THR A 112 11.32 23.24 10.12
CA THR A 112 11.79 24.33 9.26
C THR A 112 10.77 25.47 9.11
N THR A 113 9.51 25.24 9.49
CA THR A 113 8.42 26.21 9.36
C THR A 113 7.64 26.32 10.67
N GLU A 114 6.86 27.42 10.82
CA GLU A 114 5.96 27.57 11.96
C GLU A 114 4.85 26.49 11.95
N PHE A 115 4.41 26.07 10.78
CA PHE A 115 3.45 24.96 10.64
C PHE A 115 4.04 23.65 11.23
N THR A 116 5.27 23.28 10.86
CA THR A 116 5.92 22.07 11.37
C THR A 116 6.25 22.16 12.86
N ARG A 117 6.50 23.37 13.39
CA ARG A 117 6.65 23.57 14.84
C ARG A 117 5.36 23.30 15.59
N ARG A 118 4.24 23.81 15.11
CA ARG A 118 2.92 23.52 15.70
C ARG A 118 2.58 22.04 15.61
N LEU A 119 2.88 21.39 14.48
CA LEU A 119 2.68 19.97 14.28
C LEU A 119 3.50 19.16 15.29
N GLU A 120 4.80 19.47 15.45
CA GLU A 120 5.66 18.78 16.43
C GLU A 120 5.13 18.94 17.87
N ASN A 121 4.67 20.13 18.25
CA ASN A 121 4.08 20.34 19.58
C ASN A 121 2.83 19.44 19.78
N MET A 122 1.99 19.29 18.77
CA MET A 122 0.83 18.39 18.82
C MET A 122 1.28 16.92 18.92
N VAL A 123 2.26 16.50 18.14
CA VAL A 123 2.85 15.15 18.20
C VAL A 123 3.40 14.85 19.58
N GLN A 124 4.15 15.78 20.17
CA GLN A 124 4.70 15.62 21.52
C GLN A 124 3.60 15.53 22.58
N ALA A 125 2.52 16.32 22.46
CA ALA A 125 1.37 16.24 23.34
C ALA A 125 0.69 14.86 23.28
N VAL A 126 0.53 14.28 22.11
CA VAL A 126 -0.01 12.91 21.93
C VAL A 126 0.96 11.87 22.48
N ARG A 127 2.27 11.97 22.18
CA ARG A 127 3.30 11.05 22.67
C ARG A 127 3.41 11.04 24.20
N SER A 128 3.15 12.16 24.87
CA SER A 128 3.14 12.27 26.32
C SER A 128 1.84 11.79 26.97
N ASN A 129 0.80 11.54 26.19
CA ASN A 129 -0.47 11.02 26.69
C ASN A 129 -0.39 9.50 26.87
N GLU A 130 -0.44 9.02 28.11
CA GLU A 130 -0.33 7.60 28.48
C GLU A 130 -1.44 6.76 27.83
N GLN A 131 -2.67 7.27 27.80
CA GLN A 131 -3.81 6.57 27.21
C GLN A 131 -3.64 6.41 25.69
N ALA A 132 -3.24 7.47 24.97
CA ALA A 132 -2.99 7.40 23.54
C ALA A 132 -1.83 6.43 23.21
N ARG A 133 -0.79 6.38 24.06
CA ARG A 133 0.31 5.42 23.91
C ARG A 133 -0.15 3.98 24.09
N GLN A 134 -1.00 3.69 25.09
CA GLN A 134 -1.53 2.36 25.35
C GLN A 134 -2.42 1.89 24.19
N GLU A 135 -3.30 2.74 23.69
CA GLU A 135 -4.16 2.43 22.52
C GLU A 135 -3.33 2.14 21.27
N TYR A 136 -2.30 2.95 21.01
CA TYR A 136 -1.39 2.74 19.88
C TYR A 136 -0.61 1.42 20.00
N GLN A 137 -0.10 1.09 21.19
CA GLN A 137 0.63 -0.16 21.43
C GLN A 137 -0.26 -1.38 21.23
N TRP A 138 -1.50 -1.31 21.69
CA TRP A 138 -2.45 -2.40 21.53
C TRP A 138 -2.77 -2.69 20.05
N VAL A 139 -3.09 -1.65 19.29
CA VAL A 139 -3.38 -1.77 17.83
C VAL A 139 -2.14 -2.25 17.07
N SER A 140 -0.97 -1.68 17.38
CA SER A 140 0.30 -2.04 16.71
C SER A 140 0.70 -3.49 16.99
N GLY A 141 0.47 -4.01 18.21
CA GLY A 141 0.74 -5.41 18.55
C GLY A 141 -0.02 -6.38 17.67
N HIS A 142 -1.33 -6.20 17.51
CA HIS A 142 -2.15 -7.06 16.66
C HIS A 142 -1.77 -7.02 15.18
N ILE A 143 -1.36 -5.86 14.66
CA ILE A 143 -0.88 -5.73 13.28
C ILE A 143 0.45 -6.46 13.11
N MET A 144 1.36 -6.36 14.07
CA MET A 144 2.65 -7.08 14.04
C MET A 144 2.45 -8.59 14.08
N ASP A 145 1.61 -9.09 14.97
CA ASP A 145 1.29 -10.53 15.09
C ASP A 145 0.70 -11.08 13.78
N ALA A 146 -0.23 -10.35 13.16
CA ALA A 146 -0.82 -10.74 11.88
C ALA A 146 0.23 -10.74 10.75
N ARG A 147 1.14 -9.76 10.72
CA ARG A 147 2.24 -9.67 9.76
C ARG A 147 3.23 -10.82 9.93
N ASP A 148 3.65 -11.09 11.16
CA ASP A 148 4.62 -12.16 11.46
C ASP A 148 4.05 -13.53 11.15
N SER A 149 2.77 -13.75 11.45
CA SER A 149 2.05 -14.97 11.07
C SER A 149 1.95 -15.13 9.55
N GLY A 150 1.59 -14.06 8.84
CA GLY A 150 1.52 -14.05 7.38
C GLY A 150 2.89 -14.30 6.72
N PHE A 151 3.96 -13.70 7.28
CA PHE A 151 5.32 -13.91 6.79
C PHE A 151 5.80 -15.36 7.01
N ALA A 152 5.53 -15.92 8.19
CA ALA A 152 5.89 -17.31 8.50
C ALA A 152 5.16 -18.31 7.57
N GLN A 153 3.85 -18.09 7.33
CA GLN A 153 3.06 -18.90 6.41
C GLN A 153 3.56 -18.78 4.96
N GLY A 154 3.82 -17.56 4.49
CA GLY A 154 4.33 -17.32 3.14
C GLY A 154 5.71 -17.94 2.92
N LYS A 155 6.60 -17.85 3.91
CA LYS A 155 7.92 -18.49 3.87
C LYS A 155 7.80 -20.03 3.81
N SER A 156 6.94 -20.60 4.65
CA SER A 156 6.71 -22.06 4.66
C SER A 156 6.14 -22.54 3.33
N PHE A 157 5.15 -21.85 2.79
CA PHE A 157 4.57 -22.16 1.49
C PHE A 157 5.59 -22.02 0.35
N GLY A 158 6.36 -20.94 0.32
CA GLY A 158 7.39 -20.72 -0.70
C GLY A 158 8.50 -21.75 -0.67
N LEU A 159 8.93 -22.21 0.51
CA LEU A 159 9.91 -23.29 0.66
C LEU A 159 9.37 -24.64 0.17
N ALA A 160 8.12 -24.96 0.52
CA ALA A 160 7.48 -26.20 0.08
C ALA A 160 7.30 -26.23 -1.44
N GLU A 161 6.81 -25.15 -2.03
CA GLU A 161 6.61 -25.01 -3.47
C GLU A 161 7.95 -25.06 -4.23
N GLY A 162 8.96 -24.33 -3.77
CA GLY A 162 10.30 -24.34 -4.37
C GLY A 162 10.96 -25.73 -4.30
N SER A 163 10.82 -26.44 -3.18
CA SER A 163 11.29 -27.84 -3.05
C SER A 163 10.58 -28.77 -4.01
N ARG A 164 9.25 -28.62 -4.15
CA ARG A 164 8.45 -29.42 -5.08
C ARG A 164 8.84 -29.15 -6.54
N GLN A 165 8.99 -27.89 -6.93
CA GLN A 165 9.43 -27.54 -8.28
C GLN A 165 10.81 -28.11 -8.61
N LYS A 166 11.75 -28.00 -7.66
CA LYS A 166 13.08 -28.59 -7.82
C LYS A 166 13.06 -30.11 -7.93
N ALA A 167 12.22 -30.79 -7.15
CA ALA A 167 12.03 -32.21 -7.25
C ALA A 167 11.49 -32.65 -8.62
N LEU A 168 10.50 -31.91 -9.16
CA LEU A 168 9.93 -32.15 -10.50
C LEU A 168 10.96 -31.92 -11.60
N GLU A 169 11.76 -30.85 -11.53
CA GLU A 169 12.83 -30.56 -12.48
C GLU A 169 13.89 -31.66 -12.46
N THR A 170 14.34 -32.06 -11.26
CA THR A 170 15.30 -33.14 -11.07
C THR A 170 14.77 -34.45 -11.63
N ALA A 171 13.50 -34.80 -11.37
CA ALA A 171 12.87 -35.99 -11.87
C ALA A 171 12.80 -36.01 -13.42
N ARG A 172 12.50 -34.89 -14.06
CA ARG A 172 12.53 -34.74 -15.54
C ARG A 172 13.91 -35.04 -16.11
N LEU A 173 14.96 -34.45 -15.50
CA LEU A 173 16.34 -34.68 -15.93
C LEU A 173 16.74 -36.15 -15.76
N MET A 174 16.40 -36.76 -14.61
CA MET A 174 16.70 -38.17 -14.36
C MET A 174 15.90 -39.13 -15.26
N LYS A 175 14.67 -38.77 -15.65
CA LYS A 175 13.84 -39.57 -16.57
C LYS A 175 14.37 -39.54 -18.00
N ALA A 176 15.13 -38.51 -18.39
CA ALA A 176 15.83 -38.47 -19.69
C ALA A 176 16.98 -39.50 -19.79
N GLU A 177 17.47 -40.01 -18.67
CA GLU A 177 18.49 -41.05 -18.57
C GLU A 177 17.83 -42.43 -18.34
N PRO A 178 18.51 -43.56 -18.67
CA PRO A 178 17.96 -44.89 -18.49
C PRO A 178 17.96 -45.34 -17.01
N LEU A 179 17.31 -44.54 -16.15
CA LEU A 179 17.21 -44.79 -14.70
C LEU A 179 15.86 -45.40 -14.34
N ALA A 180 15.87 -46.33 -13.40
CA ALA A 180 14.65 -46.96 -12.89
C ALA A 180 13.79 -45.92 -12.11
N SER A 181 12.46 -45.91 -12.31
CA SER A 181 11.52 -45.01 -11.64
C SER A 181 11.61 -45.11 -10.10
N ASP A 182 11.98 -46.26 -9.55
CA ASP A 182 12.20 -46.45 -8.11
C ASP A 182 13.37 -45.62 -7.57
N LEU A 183 14.43 -45.48 -8.36
CA LEU A 183 15.57 -44.66 -8.00
C LEU A 183 15.21 -43.15 -8.07
N ILE A 184 14.48 -42.75 -9.11
CA ILE A 184 14.00 -41.38 -9.26
C ILE A 184 13.09 -40.98 -8.09
N ALA A 185 12.14 -41.84 -7.72
CA ALA A 185 11.24 -41.62 -6.58
C ALA A 185 12.02 -41.47 -5.26
N LYS A 186 13.04 -42.30 -5.04
CA LYS A 186 13.87 -42.27 -3.83
C LYS A 186 14.70 -40.98 -3.72
N VAL A 187 15.19 -40.45 -4.84
CA VAL A 187 16.03 -39.22 -4.87
C VAL A 187 15.18 -37.98 -4.78
N THR A 188 14.04 -37.92 -5.45
CA THR A 188 13.20 -36.71 -5.57
C THR A 188 12.10 -36.63 -4.54
N GLY A 189 11.73 -37.76 -3.90
CA GLY A 189 10.59 -37.84 -2.98
C GLY A 189 9.22 -37.81 -3.67
N LEU A 190 9.19 -37.83 -5.02
CA LEU A 190 7.95 -37.88 -5.80
C LEU A 190 7.39 -39.30 -5.87
N SER A 191 6.07 -39.41 -6.00
CA SER A 191 5.43 -40.70 -6.23
C SER A 191 5.73 -41.25 -7.63
N LYS A 192 5.62 -42.55 -7.82
CA LYS A 192 5.80 -43.18 -9.15
C LYS A 192 4.80 -42.64 -10.17
N GLU A 193 3.56 -42.40 -9.75
CA GLU A 193 2.50 -41.84 -10.59
C GLU A 193 2.80 -40.41 -11.04
N GLU A 194 3.44 -39.60 -10.18
CA GLU A 194 3.90 -38.24 -10.54
C GLU A 194 5.07 -38.31 -11.55
N ILE A 195 6.00 -39.26 -11.35
CA ILE A 195 7.13 -39.46 -12.26
C ILE A 195 6.68 -39.95 -13.63
N GLU A 196 5.66 -40.82 -13.70
CA GLU A 196 5.12 -41.33 -14.96
C GLU A 196 4.48 -40.23 -15.81
N LYS A 197 3.89 -39.20 -15.17
CA LYS A 197 3.23 -38.07 -15.82
C LYS A 197 4.18 -36.96 -16.28
N LEU A 198 5.46 -37.01 -15.92
CA LEU A 198 6.50 -36.08 -16.36
C LEU A 198 7.00 -36.40 -17.77
#